data_d1537f907d9d7297d91475337fe713b3
#
_entry.id   d1537f907d9d7297d91475337fe713b3
#
_cell.length_a   1.000
_cell.length_b   1.000
_cell.length_c   1.000
_cell.angle_alpha   90.00
_cell.angle_beta   90.00
_cell.angle_gamma   90.00
#
_symmetry.space_group_name_H-M   'P 1'
#
loop_
_entity.id
_entity.type
_entity.pdbx_description
1 polymer ?
#
loop_
_entity_poly.entity_id
_entity_poly.type
_entity_poly.pdbx_seq_one_letter_code
_entity_poly.pdbx_strand_id
1 'polypeptide(L)'
;MNYNDHSNLSNKHATLSPSTFRWAFQPEGTDINNYISNVWSRSYAQIIGTALHDIARKQIKTRTKLNKFTKQEVLMMLTEDYRIPRAAISLGIDFDMAYENLTSYVNDAIGYLMNPEQILYYSMNCFGTADAISFRDNVLRIHDLKTGIGATHMEQLIIYAALFCLEYKYKPEQIK
;
A
#
# COMPACT_ATOMS: atom_id res chain seq x y z
N MET A 1 -19.71 -0.40 -5.28
CA MET A 1 -19.51 -1.86 -5.35
C MET A 1 -19.29 -2.40 -3.94
N ASN A 2 -19.84 -3.55 -3.61
CA ASN A 2 -19.53 -4.25 -2.38
C ASN A 2 -18.44 -5.28 -2.68
N TYR A 3 -17.32 -5.22 -1.94
CA TYR A 3 -16.23 -6.18 -2.09
C TYR A 3 -16.54 -7.48 -1.33
N ASN A 4 -15.98 -8.58 -1.82
CA ASN A 4 -16.10 -9.87 -1.14
C ASN A 4 -15.39 -9.83 0.22
N ASP A 5 -15.92 -10.56 1.20
CA ASP A 5 -15.30 -10.65 2.52
C ASP A 5 -14.19 -11.71 2.53
N HIS A 6 -12.96 -11.25 2.73
CA HIS A 6 -11.76 -12.06 2.87
C HIS A 6 -11.06 -11.81 4.21
N SER A 7 -11.81 -11.47 5.25
CA SER A 7 -11.27 -11.16 6.59
C SER A 7 -10.44 -12.30 7.18
N ASN A 8 -10.72 -13.56 6.79
CA ASN A 8 -9.95 -14.74 7.16
C ASN A 8 -8.50 -14.76 6.59
N LEU A 9 -8.20 -13.91 5.60
CA LEU A 9 -6.87 -13.74 5.01
C LEU A 9 -6.12 -12.52 5.57
N SER A 10 -6.73 -11.76 6.47
CA SER A 10 -6.10 -10.63 7.13
C SER A 10 -4.82 -11.08 7.84
N ASN A 11 -3.73 -10.29 7.69
CA ASN A 11 -2.39 -10.58 8.21
C ASN A 11 -1.72 -11.86 7.65
N LYS A 12 -2.29 -12.47 6.60
CA LYS A 12 -1.64 -13.55 5.86
C LYS A 12 -0.97 -13.03 4.60
N HIS A 13 0.10 -13.70 4.17
CA HIS A 13 0.82 -13.38 2.94
C HIS A 13 0.71 -14.57 1.98
N ALA A 14 0.29 -14.28 0.75
CA ALA A 14 0.31 -15.27 -0.32
C ALA A 14 1.74 -15.49 -0.82
N THR A 15 2.04 -16.70 -1.28
CA THR A 15 3.31 -17.01 -1.96
C THR A 15 3.49 -16.13 -3.20
N LEU A 16 2.42 -15.93 -3.95
CA LEU A 16 2.38 -15.05 -5.12
C LEU A 16 1.63 -13.75 -4.76
N SER A 17 2.26 -12.92 -3.94
CA SER A 17 1.72 -11.62 -3.56
C SER A 17 2.07 -10.54 -4.60
N PRO A 18 1.18 -9.57 -4.88
CA PRO A 18 1.50 -8.42 -5.73
C PRO A 18 2.71 -7.61 -5.24
N SER A 19 2.93 -7.51 -3.94
CA SER A 19 4.08 -6.82 -3.35
C SER A 19 5.42 -7.52 -3.62
N THR A 20 5.39 -8.81 -3.96
CA THR A 20 6.55 -9.60 -4.39
C THR A 20 6.54 -9.83 -5.91
N PHE A 21 6.12 -8.85 -6.67
CA PHE A 21 5.81 -8.91 -8.12
C PHE A 21 6.87 -9.60 -9.00
N ARG A 22 8.08 -9.82 -8.52
CA ARG A 22 9.18 -10.48 -9.26
C ARG A 22 8.84 -11.90 -9.74
N TRP A 23 7.86 -12.56 -9.12
CA TRP A 23 7.36 -13.84 -9.62
C TRP A 23 6.63 -13.71 -10.97
N ALA A 24 6.02 -12.54 -11.24
CA ALA A 24 5.34 -12.25 -12.50
C ALA A 24 6.24 -11.53 -13.52
N PHE A 25 7.19 -10.74 -13.02
CA PHE A 25 8.11 -9.93 -13.83
C PHE A 25 9.54 -10.25 -13.37
N GLN A 26 10.26 -11.04 -14.14
CA GLN A 26 11.66 -11.39 -13.86
C GLN A 26 12.60 -10.49 -14.67
N PRO A 27 13.16 -9.43 -14.08
CA PRO A 27 14.20 -8.66 -14.74
C PRO A 27 15.44 -9.52 -14.97
N GLU A 28 16.03 -9.45 -16.16
CA GLU A 28 17.31 -10.10 -16.46
C GLU A 28 18.35 -9.71 -15.41
N GLY A 29 19.10 -10.69 -14.88
CA GLY A 29 20.21 -10.47 -13.96
C GLY A 29 19.83 -10.26 -12.49
N THR A 30 18.62 -10.56 -12.06
CA THR A 30 18.25 -10.47 -10.63
C THR A 30 18.97 -11.57 -9.83
N ASP A 31 19.95 -11.18 -9.00
CA ASP A 31 20.58 -12.06 -8.01
C ASP A 31 19.65 -12.25 -6.79
N ILE A 32 19.04 -13.43 -6.70
CA ILE A 32 18.12 -13.82 -5.62
C ILE A 32 18.80 -13.80 -4.24
N ASN A 33 20.11 -14.08 -4.15
CA ASN A 33 20.83 -14.10 -2.89
C ASN A 33 21.04 -12.68 -2.34
N ASN A 34 21.37 -11.72 -3.20
CA ASN A 34 21.41 -10.30 -2.83
C ASN A 34 20.02 -9.78 -2.42
N TYR A 35 18.97 -10.26 -3.04
CA TYR A 35 17.61 -9.92 -2.65
C TYR A 35 17.29 -10.42 -1.23
N ILE A 36 17.63 -11.68 -0.91
CA ILE A 36 17.39 -12.28 0.41
C ILE A 36 18.21 -11.54 1.49
N SER A 37 19.48 -11.24 1.26
CA SER A 37 20.32 -10.55 2.24
C SER A 37 19.88 -9.11 2.52
N ASN A 38 19.35 -8.40 1.51
CA ASN A 38 18.78 -7.05 1.68
C ASN A 38 17.43 -7.05 2.42
N VAL A 39 16.67 -8.15 2.40
CA VAL A 39 15.41 -8.28 3.17
C VAL A 39 15.69 -8.33 4.68
N TRP A 40 16.86 -8.76 5.11
CA TRP A 40 17.21 -8.93 6.52
C TRP A 40 17.65 -7.63 7.21
N SER A 41 18.13 -6.63 6.47
CA SER A 41 18.46 -5.31 7.02
C SER A 41 17.19 -4.47 7.18
N ARG A 42 16.32 -4.86 8.12
CA ARG A 42 15.11 -4.09 8.45
C ARG A 42 15.53 -2.74 9.04
N SER A 43 15.60 -1.74 8.16
CA SER A 43 15.86 -0.37 8.57
C SER A 43 14.63 0.23 9.28
N TYR A 44 14.82 1.26 10.07
CA TYR A 44 13.72 2.07 10.64
C TYR A 44 12.74 2.54 9.57
N ALA A 45 13.18 2.74 8.34
CA ALA A 45 12.34 3.11 7.19
C ALA A 45 11.14 2.15 7.01
N GLN A 46 11.36 0.83 7.15
CA GLN A 46 10.28 -0.14 7.02
C GLN A 46 9.25 -0.03 8.17
N ILE A 47 9.73 0.17 9.40
CA ILE A 47 8.86 0.34 10.58
C ILE A 47 8.03 1.61 10.44
N ILE A 48 8.66 2.71 10.03
CA ILE A 48 7.99 3.99 9.81
C ILE A 48 6.97 3.86 8.65
N GLY A 49 7.37 3.20 7.56
CA GLY A 49 6.47 2.94 6.44
C GLY A 49 5.21 2.19 6.89
N THR A 50 5.36 1.12 7.66
CA THR A 50 4.22 0.37 8.22
C THR A 50 3.31 1.25 9.08
N ALA A 51 3.89 2.09 9.95
CA ALA A 51 3.12 3.01 10.78
C ALA A 51 2.35 4.05 9.94
N LEU A 52 2.99 4.62 8.90
CA LEU A 52 2.34 5.56 7.99
C LEU A 52 1.19 4.91 7.18
N HIS A 53 1.33 3.67 6.74
CA HIS A 53 0.24 2.91 6.13
C HIS A 53 -0.94 2.71 7.09
N ASP A 54 -0.68 2.36 8.36
CA ASP A 54 -1.76 2.22 9.34
C ASP A 54 -2.46 3.55 9.66
N ILE A 55 -1.72 4.66 9.74
CA ILE A 55 -2.27 6.01 9.86
C ILE A 55 -3.14 6.32 8.64
N ALA A 56 -2.64 6.10 7.43
CA ALA A 56 -3.39 6.32 6.19
C ALA A 56 -4.71 5.53 6.18
N ARG A 57 -4.66 4.24 6.52
CA ARG A 57 -5.83 3.38 6.62
C ARG A 57 -6.88 3.94 7.59
N LYS A 58 -6.44 4.38 8.78
CA LYS A 58 -7.32 4.98 9.80
C LYS A 58 -7.98 6.26 9.26
N GLN A 59 -7.21 7.17 8.67
CA GLN A 59 -7.70 8.43 8.12
C GLN A 59 -8.69 8.21 6.96
N ILE A 60 -8.42 7.27 6.06
CA ILE A 60 -9.34 6.93 4.96
C ILE A 60 -10.64 6.34 5.50
N LYS A 61 -10.59 5.44 6.48
CA LYS A 61 -11.78 4.83 7.11
C LYS A 61 -12.66 5.88 7.80
N THR A 62 -12.06 6.82 8.52
CA THR A 62 -12.78 7.89 9.22
C THR A 62 -13.13 9.07 8.32
N ARG A 63 -12.69 9.06 7.05
CA ARG A 63 -12.86 10.17 6.10
C ARG A 63 -12.25 11.48 6.61
N THR A 64 -11.18 11.40 7.37
CA THR A 64 -10.47 12.56 7.93
C THR A 64 -9.31 12.95 7.03
N LYS A 65 -9.42 14.11 6.38
CA LYS A 65 -8.38 14.64 5.48
C LYS A 65 -7.17 15.15 6.25
N LEU A 66 -6.00 14.96 5.67
CA LEU A 66 -4.74 15.52 6.13
C LEU A 66 -4.46 16.89 5.48
N ASN A 67 -3.73 17.75 6.19
CA ASN A 67 -3.30 19.06 5.70
C ASN A 67 -2.05 19.52 6.45
N LYS A 68 -1.49 20.68 6.09
CA LYS A 68 -0.24 21.20 6.71
C LYS A 68 -0.27 21.30 8.24
N PHE A 69 -1.45 21.43 8.85
CA PHE A 69 -1.59 21.55 10.30
C PHE A 69 -1.57 20.19 11.01
N THR A 70 -1.92 19.10 10.29
CA THR A 70 -1.92 17.74 10.86
C THR A 70 -0.55 17.06 10.81
N LYS A 71 0.47 17.70 10.22
CA LYS A 71 1.83 17.15 10.13
C LYS A 71 2.45 16.85 11.48
N GLN A 72 2.29 17.80 12.44
CA GLN A 72 2.79 17.62 13.79
C GLN A 72 2.05 16.51 14.53
N GLU A 73 0.75 16.36 14.32
CA GLU A 73 -0.05 15.28 14.90
C GLU A 73 0.42 13.91 14.39
N VAL A 74 0.69 13.78 13.10
CA VAL A 74 1.23 12.53 12.52
C VAL A 74 2.61 12.23 13.11
N LEU A 75 3.48 13.23 13.29
CA LEU A 75 4.76 13.03 13.94
C LEU A 75 4.61 12.57 15.40
N MET A 76 3.66 13.14 16.14
CA MET A 76 3.32 12.71 17.52
C MET A 76 2.81 11.26 17.51
N MET A 77 1.91 10.89 16.60
CA MET A 77 1.46 9.50 16.48
C MET A 77 2.65 8.54 16.28
N LEU A 78 3.57 8.86 15.37
CA LEU A 78 4.77 8.03 15.15
C LEU A 78 5.61 7.86 16.41
N THR A 79 5.78 8.92 17.19
CA THR A 79 6.65 8.89 18.39
C THR A 79 5.97 8.32 19.62
N GLU A 80 4.69 8.58 19.81
CA GLU A 80 3.95 8.22 21.03
C GLU A 80 3.18 6.89 20.87
N ASP A 81 2.37 6.77 19.80
CA ASP A 81 1.55 5.57 19.60
C ASP A 81 2.39 4.41 19.08
N TYR A 82 3.25 4.68 18.07
CA TYR A 82 4.12 3.66 17.46
C TYR A 82 5.49 3.55 18.12
N ARG A 83 5.79 4.41 19.12
CA ARG A 83 7.04 4.40 19.91
C ARG A 83 8.31 4.46 19.07
N ILE A 84 8.26 5.17 17.95
CA ILE A 84 9.41 5.33 17.05
C ILE A 84 10.22 6.55 17.50
N PRO A 85 11.50 6.42 17.90
CA PRO A 85 12.30 7.55 18.32
C PRO A 85 12.44 8.61 17.22
N ARG A 86 12.38 9.90 17.55
CA ARG A 86 12.55 11.00 16.57
C ARG A 86 13.84 10.88 15.76
N ALA A 87 14.95 10.50 16.40
CA ALA A 87 16.20 10.27 15.70
C ALA A 87 16.09 9.16 14.65
N ALA A 88 15.32 8.09 14.92
CA ALA A 88 15.08 7.02 13.98
C ALA A 88 14.24 7.49 12.78
N ILE A 89 13.26 8.38 12.98
CA ILE A 89 12.48 8.98 11.90
C ILE A 89 13.40 9.77 10.97
N SER A 90 14.23 10.66 11.52
CA SER A 90 15.15 11.50 10.74
C SER A 90 16.23 10.70 10.01
N LEU A 91 16.63 9.53 10.54
CA LEU A 91 17.60 8.64 9.91
C LEU A 91 16.98 7.71 8.86
N GLY A 92 15.70 7.35 9.05
CA GLY A 92 15.03 6.34 8.23
C GLY A 92 14.38 6.91 6.97
N ILE A 93 13.82 8.11 7.05
CA ILE A 93 13.05 8.73 5.95
C ILE A 93 13.25 10.25 5.89
N ASP A 94 13.00 10.83 4.72
CA ASP A 94 12.63 12.23 4.60
C ASP A 94 11.16 12.37 5.02
N PHE A 95 10.94 12.83 6.27
CA PHE A 95 9.60 12.92 6.83
C PHE A 95 8.75 13.97 6.12
N ASP A 96 9.33 15.03 5.59
CA ASP A 96 8.59 16.06 4.87
C ASP A 96 8.01 15.51 3.57
N MET A 97 8.84 14.86 2.78
CA MET A 97 8.42 14.18 1.56
C MET A 97 7.42 13.03 1.85
N ALA A 98 7.69 12.22 2.85
CA ALA A 98 6.80 11.12 3.24
C ALA A 98 5.43 11.62 3.67
N TYR A 99 5.38 12.77 4.39
CA TYR A 99 4.13 13.40 4.81
C TYR A 99 3.35 14.01 3.64
N GLU A 100 4.03 14.63 2.67
CA GLU A 100 3.38 15.12 1.44
C GLU A 100 2.75 13.98 0.65
N ASN A 101 3.48 12.87 0.47
CA ASN A 101 2.97 11.66 -0.17
C ASN A 101 1.77 11.09 0.58
N LEU A 102 1.86 10.97 1.91
CA LEU A 102 0.78 10.52 2.78
C LEU A 102 -0.46 11.40 2.63
N THR A 103 -0.28 12.73 2.64
CA THR A 103 -1.38 13.70 2.54
C THR A 103 -2.09 13.60 1.19
N SER A 104 -1.33 13.54 0.09
CA SER A 104 -1.88 13.38 -1.25
C SER A 104 -2.64 12.07 -1.36
N TYR A 105 -2.02 10.96 -0.95
CA TYR A 105 -2.62 9.63 -0.98
C TYR A 105 -3.94 9.55 -0.20
N VAL A 106 -3.95 9.99 1.07
CA VAL A 106 -5.14 9.96 1.94
C VAL A 106 -6.27 10.82 1.36
N ASN A 107 -5.95 12.04 0.93
CA ASN A 107 -6.94 12.97 0.45
C ASN A 107 -7.55 12.54 -0.89
N ASP A 108 -6.76 11.96 -1.78
CA ASP A 108 -7.22 11.39 -3.04
C ASP A 108 -8.08 10.15 -2.79
N ALA A 109 -7.66 9.25 -1.90
CA ALA A 109 -8.44 8.08 -1.55
C ALA A 109 -9.81 8.45 -0.96
N ILE A 110 -9.87 9.51 -0.13
CA ILE A 110 -11.12 10.05 0.39
C ILE A 110 -11.95 10.69 -0.74
N GLY A 111 -11.32 11.48 -1.61
CA GLY A 111 -11.98 12.15 -2.73
C GLY A 111 -12.62 11.17 -3.72
N TYR A 112 -11.93 10.10 -4.03
CA TYR A 112 -12.43 9.02 -4.91
C TYR A 112 -13.26 7.97 -4.18
N LEU A 113 -13.58 8.17 -2.89
CA LEU A 113 -14.36 7.25 -2.06
C LEU A 113 -13.79 5.84 -2.05
N MET A 114 -12.47 5.72 -2.00
CA MET A 114 -11.78 4.44 -2.02
C MET A 114 -11.93 3.69 -0.68
N ASN A 115 -11.86 2.37 -0.74
CA ASN A 115 -11.79 1.49 0.42
C ASN A 115 -10.32 1.16 0.70
N PRO A 116 -9.83 1.37 1.93
CA PRO A 116 -8.47 1.01 2.29
C PRO A 116 -8.35 -0.47 2.62
N GLU A 117 -7.16 -1.04 2.39
CA GLU A 117 -6.79 -2.41 2.80
C GLU A 117 -7.74 -3.48 2.23
N GLN A 118 -8.10 -3.36 0.95
CA GLN A 118 -8.99 -4.31 0.31
C GLN A 118 -8.22 -5.51 -0.21
N ILE A 119 -8.56 -6.70 0.28
CA ILE A 119 -8.01 -7.95 -0.23
C ILE A 119 -8.68 -8.28 -1.57
N LEU A 120 -7.86 -8.56 -2.57
CA LEU A 120 -8.25 -9.12 -3.87
C LEU A 120 -7.75 -10.56 -3.94
N TYR A 121 -8.64 -11.48 -4.29
CA TYR A 121 -8.42 -12.90 -4.17
C TYR A 121 -8.66 -13.65 -5.48
N TYR A 122 -7.75 -14.52 -5.84
CA TYR A 122 -7.92 -15.49 -6.91
C TYR A 122 -7.84 -16.93 -6.39
N SER A 123 -6.82 -17.23 -5.56
CA SER A 123 -6.62 -18.54 -4.93
C SER A 123 -5.83 -18.39 -3.64
N MET A 124 -5.74 -19.47 -2.85
CA MET A 124 -4.92 -19.48 -1.63
C MET A 124 -3.44 -19.18 -1.87
N ASN A 125 -2.94 -19.36 -3.09
CA ASN A 125 -1.56 -19.05 -3.47
C ASN A 125 -1.41 -17.72 -4.23
N CYS A 126 -2.54 -17.05 -4.56
CA CYS A 126 -2.52 -15.81 -5.34
C CYS A 126 -3.62 -14.86 -4.85
N PHE A 127 -3.26 -13.98 -3.96
CA PHE A 127 -4.08 -12.87 -3.42
C PHE A 127 -3.18 -11.74 -2.93
N GLY A 128 -3.74 -10.58 -2.66
CA GLY A 128 -3.01 -9.47 -2.07
C GLY A 128 -3.94 -8.37 -1.59
N THR A 129 -3.41 -7.51 -0.71
CA THR A 129 -4.13 -6.38 -0.15
C THR A 129 -3.74 -5.10 -0.89
N ALA A 130 -4.69 -4.49 -1.57
CA ALA A 130 -4.50 -3.16 -2.17
C ALA A 130 -4.65 -2.10 -1.08
N ASP A 131 -3.71 -1.15 -1.01
CA ASP A 131 -3.72 -0.10 0.02
C ASP A 131 -4.98 0.76 -0.04
N ALA A 132 -5.41 1.15 -1.25
CA ALA A 132 -6.74 1.73 -1.46
C ALA A 132 -7.26 1.39 -2.86
N ILE A 133 -8.56 1.10 -2.96
CA ILE A 133 -9.22 0.73 -4.21
C ILE A 133 -10.63 1.30 -4.29
N SER A 134 -11.05 1.71 -5.48
CA SER A 134 -12.45 1.96 -5.80
C SER A 134 -12.76 1.54 -7.24
N PHE A 135 -14.02 1.13 -7.46
CA PHE A 135 -14.56 0.86 -8.78
C PHE A 135 -15.89 1.57 -8.95
N ARG A 136 -15.92 2.57 -9.81
CA ARG A 136 -17.10 3.41 -10.09
C ARG A 136 -17.10 3.83 -11.55
N ASP A 137 -18.26 3.83 -12.15
CA ASP A 137 -18.48 4.27 -13.53
C ASP A 137 -17.52 3.59 -14.53
N ASN A 138 -17.28 2.29 -14.33
CA ASN A 138 -16.32 1.47 -15.06
C ASN A 138 -14.86 1.94 -14.96
N VAL A 139 -14.55 2.80 -13.99
CA VAL A 139 -13.18 3.22 -13.69
C VAL A 139 -12.69 2.50 -12.44
N LEU A 140 -11.64 1.70 -12.58
CA LEU A 140 -10.93 1.07 -11.48
C LEU A 140 -9.77 1.98 -11.06
N ARG A 141 -9.78 2.41 -9.79
CA ARG A 141 -8.68 3.14 -9.18
C ARG A 141 -8.02 2.30 -8.12
N ILE A 142 -6.73 2.14 -8.23
CA ILE A 142 -5.89 1.43 -7.26
C ILE A 142 -4.75 2.36 -6.90
N HIS A 143 -4.65 2.69 -5.62
CA HIS A 143 -3.56 3.49 -5.09
C HIS A 143 -2.71 2.65 -4.16
N ASP A 144 -1.40 2.87 -4.21
CA ASP A 144 -0.40 2.25 -3.37
C ASP A 144 0.46 3.36 -2.76
N LEU A 145 0.55 3.37 -1.42
CA LEU A 145 1.30 4.38 -0.69
C LEU A 145 2.79 4.05 -0.68
N LYS A 146 3.61 4.96 -1.18
CA LYS A 146 5.07 4.86 -1.10
C LYS A 146 5.62 5.96 -0.19
N THR A 147 6.24 5.56 0.90
CA THR A 147 6.79 6.45 1.93
C THR A 147 8.31 6.57 1.86
N GLY A 148 8.97 5.80 0.99
CA GLY A 148 10.42 5.79 0.78
C GLY A 148 10.84 6.39 -0.57
N ILE A 149 12.16 6.53 -0.75
CA ILE A 149 12.81 7.07 -1.97
C ILE A 149 12.87 6.02 -3.10
N GLY A 150 12.34 4.82 -2.89
CA GLY A 150 12.41 3.73 -3.86
C GLY A 150 11.61 3.98 -5.14
N ALA A 151 12.00 3.33 -6.22
CA ALA A 151 11.25 3.36 -7.48
C ALA A 151 9.82 2.81 -7.27
N THR A 152 8.85 3.48 -7.86
CA THR A 152 7.47 2.99 -7.91
C THR A 152 7.35 1.89 -8.98
N HIS A 153 6.68 0.81 -8.64
CA HIS A 153 6.50 -0.33 -9.53
C HIS A 153 5.04 -0.42 -9.97
N MET A 154 4.79 -0.06 -11.22
CA MET A 154 3.45 -0.17 -11.83
C MET A 154 2.97 -1.61 -11.93
N GLU A 155 3.90 -2.56 -11.98
CA GLU A 155 3.63 -4.00 -12.08
C GLU A 155 2.74 -4.49 -10.92
N GLN A 156 2.95 -3.98 -9.71
CA GLN A 156 2.11 -4.28 -8.56
C GLN A 156 0.65 -3.88 -8.79
N LEU A 157 0.43 -2.68 -9.33
CA LEU A 157 -0.91 -2.17 -9.62
C LEU A 157 -1.58 -2.95 -10.76
N ILE A 158 -0.83 -3.35 -11.78
CA ILE A 158 -1.31 -4.20 -12.88
C ILE A 158 -1.76 -5.56 -12.33
N ILE A 159 -1.02 -6.17 -11.41
CA ILE A 159 -1.39 -7.43 -10.77
C ILE A 159 -2.68 -7.26 -9.95
N TYR A 160 -2.83 -6.18 -9.19
CA TYR A 160 -4.08 -5.90 -8.49
C TYR A 160 -5.26 -5.72 -9.45
N ALA A 161 -5.07 -5.03 -10.56
CA ALA A 161 -6.12 -4.88 -11.58
C ALA A 161 -6.50 -6.23 -12.20
N ALA A 162 -5.52 -7.10 -12.46
CA ALA A 162 -5.78 -8.46 -12.94
C ALA A 162 -6.54 -9.29 -11.90
N LEU A 163 -6.16 -9.24 -10.61
CA LEU A 163 -6.89 -9.91 -9.53
C LEU A 163 -8.33 -9.42 -9.44
N PHE A 164 -8.54 -8.11 -9.54
CA PHE A 164 -9.89 -7.53 -9.57
C PHE A 164 -10.71 -8.08 -10.73
N CYS A 165 -10.16 -8.11 -11.95
CA CYS A 165 -10.84 -8.66 -13.11
C CYS A 165 -11.23 -10.13 -12.93
N LEU A 166 -10.32 -10.95 -12.39
CA LEU A 166 -10.56 -12.37 -12.16
C LEU A 166 -11.62 -12.61 -11.08
N GLU A 167 -11.53 -11.92 -9.95
CA GLU A 167 -12.45 -12.09 -8.81
C GLU A 167 -13.88 -11.64 -9.14
N TYR A 168 -14.00 -10.47 -9.81
CA TYR A 168 -15.30 -9.86 -10.11
C TYR A 168 -15.81 -10.14 -11.52
N LYS A 169 -15.09 -10.99 -12.29
CA LYS A 169 -15.46 -11.44 -13.64
C LYS A 169 -15.63 -10.30 -14.65
N TYR A 170 -14.82 -9.26 -14.51
CA TYR A 170 -14.72 -8.20 -15.52
C TYR A 170 -13.68 -8.57 -16.58
N LYS A 171 -13.97 -8.19 -17.83
CA LYS A 171 -12.95 -8.23 -18.88
C LYS A 171 -12.15 -6.92 -18.85
N PRO A 172 -10.83 -6.95 -19.15
CA PRO A 172 -10.02 -5.74 -19.17
C PRO A 172 -10.61 -4.59 -20.00
N GLU A 173 -11.27 -4.93 -21.13
CA GLU A 173 -11.87 -3.96 -22.07
C GLU A 173 -13.09 -3.23 -21.46
N GLN A 174 -13.66 -3.74 -20.36
CA GLN A 174 -14.82 -3.14 -19.64
C GLN A 174 -14.39 -2.14 -18.57
N ILE A 175 -13.08 -2.01 -18.33
CA ILE A 175 -12.50 -1.19 -17.26
C ILE A 175 -11.65 -0.09 -17.88
N LYS A 176 -11.75 1.11 -17.30
CA LYS A 176 -10.91 2.26 -17.60
C LYS A 176 -9.98 2.52 -16.45
#